data_502f42c57abd6240b37987b88b92f380
#
_entry.id   502f42c57abd6240b37987b88b92f380
#
_cell.length_a   1.000
_cell.length_b   1.000
_cell.length_c   1.000
_cell.angle_alpha   90.00
_cell.angle_beta   90.00
_cell.angle_gamma   90.00
#
_symmetry.space_group_name_H-M   'P 1'
#
loop_
_entity.id
_entity.type
_entity.pdbx_description
1 polymer ?
#
loop_
_entity_poly.entity_id
_entity_poly.type
_entity_poly.pdbx_seq_one_letter_code
_entity_poly.pdbx_strand_id
1 'polypeptide(L)'
;MKTVSQIDEKIKSGTARVLTADEFKSLVREDKIPSVDEVDVVTCGTCGVMSGTFAVMTVPIAKPGAFRRCEGLTLNGVPCFCGPCPNEGLGTCDAMVFATSAASKTYGGGHLLRDIAGGDQIEVIAWSEGKTYENEIYGDELGSARIITTRSAFKNYSGFVNASKNPFETIFSVLPLAANASEAAVSGCGEINPLQNDPDLRYLRPGAKILLNGAQGRIIGTGTRSTDKKPNLSLHADMSGMMPEFMGGFVTSKGPECITSAAAAIPVFDEKSIKDLCVLDENIPLPVIDIPTRNEIGESDYGRIWQGTDHKLMANPLNCLFCGECLAAASCPAKAIMPGGGIISSRCVSCGTCTYTCPGDVYTMNMGEIKIMDREIPIKLRQSDRTRAAEISEILKDMILKGEFSLL
;
A
#
# COMPACT_ATOMS: atom_id res chain seq x y z
N MET A 1 -1.85 8.33 33.33
CA MET A 1 -1.38 8.57 31.95
C MET A 1 -0.01 7.96 31.77
N LYS A 2 0.18 7.01 30.89
CA LYS A 2 1.48 6.39 30.58
C LYS A 2 2.28 7.28 29.64
N THR A 3 3.60 7.19 29.67
CA THR A 3 4.51 7.85 28.71
C THR A 3 5.05 6.85 27.70
N VAL A 4 5.55 7.35 26.55
CA VAL A 4 6.21 6.48 25.54
C VAL A 4 7.38 5.72 26.18
N SER A 5 8.19 6.37 27.02
CA SER A 5 9.33 5.72 27.69
C SER A 5 8.90 4.58 28.62
N GLN A 6 7.83 4.77 29.39
CA GLN A 6 7.31 3.71 30.28
C GLN A 6 6.79 2.50 29.48
N ILE A 7 6.12 2.74 28.33
CA ILE A 7 5.65 1.67 27.46
C ILE A 7 6.85 0.99 26.79
N ASP A 8 7.84 1.74 26.33
CA ASP A 8 9.05 1.21 25.70
C ASP A 8 9.90 0.37 26.68
N GLU A 9 9.95 0.75 27.97
CA GLU A 9 10.55 -0.07 29.02
C GLU A 9 9.84 -1.41 29.20
N LYS A 10 8.50 -1.42 29.15
CA LYS A 10 7.72 -2.68 29.19
C LYS A 10 7.98 -3.54 27.94
N ILE A 11 8.12 -2.94 26.76
CA ILE A 11 8.50 -3.68 25.54
C ILE A 11 9.87 -4.33 25.75
N LYS A 12 10.88 -3.56 26.17
CA LYS A 12 12.23 -4.06 26.40
C LYS A 12 12.32 -5.15 27.48
N SER A 13 11.47 -5.08 28.49
CA SER A 13 11.40 -6.10 29.55
C SER A 13 10.52 -7.31 29.20
N GLY A 14 9.87 -7.31 28.04
CA GLY A 14 8.95 -8.38 27.63
C GLY A 14 7.64 -8.43 28.42
N THR A 15 7.28 -7.32 29.10
CA THR A 15 6.07 -7.26 29.94
C THR A 15 4.94 -6.43 29.31
N ALA A 16 5.17 -5.86 28.14
CA ALA A 16 4.16 -5.10 27.40
C ALA A 16 2.99 -6.00 26.95
N ARG A 17 1.79 -5.50 27.11
CA ARG A 17 0.56 -6.13 26.60
C ARG A 17 0.25 -5.53 25.22
N VAL A 18 0.42 -6.32 24.19
CA VAL A 18 0.28 -5.90 22.80
C VAL A 18 -0.88 -6.62 22.15
N LEU A 19 -1.80 -5.86 21.57
CA LEU A 19 -2.89 -6.37 20.73
C LEU A 19 -2.73 -5.84 19.31
N THR A 20 -3.25 -6.57 18.32
CA THR A 20 -3.51 -5.95 17.02
C THR A 20 -4.80 -5.14 17.04
N ALA A 21 -4.99 -4.29 16.05
CA ALA A 21 -6.24 -3.57 15.88
C ALA A 21 -7.43 -4.53 15.70
N ASP A 22 -7.27 -5.61 14.92
CA ASP A 22 -8.34 -6.60 14.75
C ASP A 22 -8.72 -7.29 16.07
N GLU A 23 -7.74 -7.68 16.90
CA GLU A 23 -8.00 -8.24 18.24
C GLU A 23 -8.73 -7.24 19.13
N PHE A 24 -8.26 -5.97 19.15
CA PHE A 24 -8.88 -4.92 19.94
C PHE A 24 -10.32 -4.64 19.50
N LYS A 25 -10.56 -4.52 18.17
CA LYS A 25 -11.91 -4.29 17.62
C LYS A 25 -12.85 -5.47 17.89
N SER A 26 -12.34 -6.70 17.91
CA SER A 26 -13.13 -7.88 18.30
C SER A 26 -13.60 -7.78 19.75
N LEU A 27 -12.73 -7.36 20.66
CA LEU A 27 -13.11 -7.10 22.07
C LEU A 27 -14.15 -5.98 22.19
N VAL A 28 -14.03 -4.92 21.39
CA VAL A 28 -15.02 -3.83 21.36
C VAL A 28 -16.42 -4.36 20.93
N ARG A 29 -16.46 -5.21 19.89
CA ARG A 29 -17.71 -5.82 19.41
C ARG A 29 -18.33 -6.78 20.42
N GLU A 30 -17.52 -7.38 21.28
CA GLU A 30 -17.97 -8.26 22.36
C GLU A 30 -18.35 -7.50 23.65
N ASP A 31 -18.30 -6.17 23.64
CA ASP A 31 -18.50 -5.30 24.83
C ASP A 31 -17.50 -5.59 25.96
N LYS A 32 -16.26 -6.00 25.59
CA LYS A 32 -15.13 -6.34 26.48
C LYS A 32 -13.97 -5.36 26.28
N ILE A 33 -14.27 -4.05 26.33
CA ILE A 33 -13.27 -3.01 26.06
C ILE A 33 -12.17 -3.06 27.13
N PRO A 34 -10.87 -3.24 26.74
CA PRO A 34 -9.78 -3.26 27.68
C PRO A 34 -9.60 -1.89 28.34
N SER A 35 -9.27 -1.89 29.63
CA SER A 35 -8.83 -0.68 30.34
C SER A 35 -7.41 -0.27 29.93
N VAL A 36 -7.01 0.94 30.30
CA VAL A 36 -5.65 1.45 30.05
C VAL A 36 -4.57 0.54 30.67
N ASP A 37 -4.87 -0.12 31.79
CA ASP A 37 -3.91 -0.99 32.47
C ASP A 37 -3.80 -2.38 31.83
N GLU A 38 -4.75 -2.78 30.99
CA GLU A 38 -4.80 -4.10 30.36
C GLU A 38 -4.17 -4.12 28.96
N VAL A 39 -3.84 -2.96 28.39
CA VAL A 39 -3.19 -2.87 27.08
C VAL A 39 -2.18 -1.74 27.07
N ASP A 40 -1.00 -1.99 26.49
CA ASP A 40 0.08 -0.99 26.38
C ASP A 40 0.26 -0.48 24.95
N VAL A 41 0.06 -1.36 23.97
CA VAL A 41 0.25 -1.04 22.54
C VAL A 41 -0.83 -1.74 21.70
N VAL A 42 -1.33 -1.04 20.70
CA VAL A 42 -2.16 -1.63 19.63
C VAL A 42 -1.45 -1.44 18.29
N THR A 43 -1.11 -2.55 17.62
CA THR A 43 -0.52 -2.49 16.28
C THR A 43 -1.61 -2.33 15.23
N CYS A 44 -1.43 -1.36 14.34
CA CYS A 44 -2.38 -0.99 13.30
C CYS A 44 -1.69 -1.08 11.95
N GLY A 45 -2.42 -1.50 10.91
CA GLY A 45 -1.86 -1.69 9.59
C GLY A 45 -2.68 -1.05 8.48
N THR A 46 -2.03 -0.81 7.37
CA THR A 46 -2.65 -0.35 6.12
C THR A 46 -1.91 -0.94 4.92
N CYS A 47 -2.65 -1.22 3.86
CA CYS A 47 -2.12 -1.62 2.56
C CYS A 47 -2.98 -1.02 1.47
N GLY A 48 -2.36 -0.40 0.47
CA GLY A 48 -3.13 0.16 -0.64
C GLY A 48 -2.26 0.89 -1.66
N VAL A 49 -2.94 1.44 -2.66
CA VAL A 49 -2.30 2.23 -3.72
C VAL A 49 -1.79 3.55 -3.16
N MET A 50 -0.47 3.77 -3.28
CA MET A 50 0.24 4.95 -2.78
C MET A 50 1.06 5.61 -3.90
N SER A 51 0.41 6.40 -4.72
CA SER A 51 0.97 7.08 -5.91
C SER A 51 2.20 7.96 -5.62
N GLY A 52 2.36 8.42 -4.38
CA GLY A 52 3.48 9.27 -3.96
C GLY A 52 4.74 8.50 -3.57
N THR A 53 4.88 7.25 -3.97
CA THR A 53 6.03 6.39 -3.65
C THR A 53 7.15 6.54 -4.67
N PHE A 54 8.38 6.63 -4.21
CA PHE A 54 9.59 6.58 -5.04
C PHE A 54 10.75 5.95 -4.26
N ALA A 55 11.75 5.49 -4.99
CA ALA A 55 12.99 5.01 -4.40
C ALA A 55 14.19 5.88 -4.82
N VAL A 56 15.16 5.98 -3.92
CA VAL A 56 16.50 6.51 -4.21
C VAL A 56 17.49 5.37 -3.99
N MET A 57 18.36 5.12 -4.96
CA MET A 57 19.29 4.00 -4.91
C MET A 57 20.59 4.30 -5.66
N THR A 58 21.68 3.67 -5.23
CA THR A 58 22.97 3.69 -5.94
C THR A 58 23.07 2.43 -6.80
N VAL A 59 23.03 2.61 -8.11
CA VAL A 59 22.97 1.52 -9.10
C VAL A 59 24.38 1.30 -9.71
N PRO A 60 24.95 0.08 -9.60
CA PRO A 60 26.18 -0.28 -10.31
C PRO A 60 25.87 -0.47 -11.80
N ILE A 61 26.69 0.15 -12.66
CA ILE A 61 26.49 0.13 -14.11
C ILE A 61 27.66 -0.54 -14.81
N ALA A 62 28.89 -0.12 -14.50
CA ALA A 62 30.12 -0.60 -15.13
C ALA A 62 31.32 -0.48 -14.18
N LYS A 63 32.49 -0.92 -14.63
CA LYS A 63 33.71 -0.76 -13.85
C LYS A 63 34.07 0.73 -13.67
N PRO A 64 34.71 1.13 -12.56
CA PRO A 64 35.23 2.49 -12.39
C PRO A 64 36.06 2.91 -13.59
N GLY A 65 35.87 4.15 -14.04
CA GLY A 65 36.55 4.72 -15.21
C GLY A 65 35.91 4.39 -16.56
N ALA A 66 34.88 3.56 -16.63
CA ALA A 66 34.20 3.19 -17.88
C ALA A 66 33.48 4.38 -18.54
N PHE A 67 32.85 5.23 -17.72
CA PHE A 67 32.23 6.48 -18.15
C PHE A 67 32.47 7.57 -17.09
N ARG A 68 32.32 8.82 -17.50
CA ARG A 68 32.53 9.92 -16.58
C ARG A 68 31.29 10.19 -15.73
N ARG A 69 30.12 10.37 -16.36
CA ARG A 69 28.88 10.70 -15.68
C ARG A 69 27.70 10.03 -16.38
N CYS A 70 26.81 9.42 -15.62
CA CYS A 70 25.56 8.85 -16.16
C CYS A 70 24.61 9.99 -16.58
N GLU A 71 24.13 9.97 -17.83
CA GLU A 71 23.23 10.95 -18.42
C GLU A 71 21.78 10.45 -18.47
N GLY A 72 21.59 9.15 -18.54
CA GLY A 72 20.29 8.50 -18.53
C GLY A 72 20.38 7.05 -18.07
N LEU A 73 19.33 6.56 -17.48
CA LEU A 73 19.25 5.22 -16.88
C LEU A 73 17.85 4.64 -16.99
N THR A 74 17.73 3.36 -17.33
CA THR A 74 16.53 2.56 -17.10
C THR A 74 16.85 1.30 -16.32
N LEU A 75 15.88 0.83 -15.52
CA LEU A 75 15.90 -0.45 -14.81
C LEU A 75 14.68 -1.25 -15.26
N ASN A 76 14.87 -2.42 -15.88
CA ASN A 76 13.82 -3.18 -16.56
C ASN A 76 12.97 -2.29 -17.50
N GLY A 77 13.62 -1.36 -18.21
CA GLY A 77 12.96 -0.37 -19.05
C GLY A 77 12.24 0.78 -18.32
N VAL A 78 12.14 0.77 -17.00
CA VAL A 78 11.56 1.87 -16.20
C VAL A 78 12.54 3.04 -16.17
N PRO A 79 12.17 4.25 -16.65
CA PRO A 79 13.05 5.40 -16.65
C PRO A 79 13.34 5.88 -15.22
N CYS A 80 14.61 6.17 -14.96
CA CYS A 80 15.10 6.70 -13.70
C CYS A 80 15.72 8.09 -13.90
N PHE A 81 15.67 8.91 -12.86
CA PHE A 81 16.37 10.20 -12.84
C PHE A 81 17.78 10.01 -12.29
N CYS A 82 18.79 10.42 -13.05
CA CYS A 82 20.19 10.38 -12.66
C CYS A 82 20.55 11.60 -11.79
N GLY A 83 21.36 11.40 -10.80
CA GLY A 83 21.71 12.38 -9.79
C GLY A 83 21.02 12.05 -8.48
N PRO A 84 21.12 12.80 -7.39
CA PRO A 84 21.67 14.16 -7.26
C PRO A 84 23.21 14.24 -7.19
N CYS A 85 23.91 13.14 -6.95
CA CYS A 85 25.37 13.11 -6.98
C CYS A 85 25.94 12.96 -8.40
N PRO A 86 27.04 13.62 -8.75
CA PRO A 86 27.62 13.48 -10.08
C PRO A 86 28.20 12.10 -10.37
N ASN A 87 28.62 11.31 -9.38
CA ASN A 87 29.17 9.95 -9.49
C ASN A 87 30.25 9.81 -10.57
N GLU A 88 31.10 10.85 -10.73
CA GLU A 88 32.07 10.91 -11.81
C GLU A 88 33.14 9.80 -11.71
N GLY A 89 33.23 9.00 -12.76
CA GLY A 89 34.22 7.96 -12.88
C GLY A 89 34.06 6.75 -11.96
N LEU A 90 32.99 6.67 -11.16
CA LEU A 90 32.78 5.56 -10.22
C LEU A 90 32.18 4.30 -10.86
N GLY A 91 31.58 4.43 -12.06
CA GLY A 91 30.89 3.32 -12.72
C GLY A 91 29.52 3.05 -12.13
N THR A 92 29.00 3.92 -11.23
CA THR A 92 27.72 3.84 -10.58
C THR A 92 26.88 5.08 -10.88
N CYS A 93 25.57 5.02 -10.60
CA CYS A 93 24.67 6.16 -10.67
C CYS A 93 23.76 6.19 -9.43
N ASP A 94 23.74 7.34 -8.75
CA ASP A 94 22.66 7.60 -7.80
C ASP A 94 21.38 7.92 -8.61
N ALA A 95 20.39 7.08 -8.47
CA ALA A 95 19.17 7.15 -9.25
C ALA A 95 17.95 7.35 -8.37
N MET A 96 16.98 8.08 -8.89
CA MET A 96 15.65 8.15 -8.31
C MET A 96 14.63 7.58 -9.30
N VAL A 97 13.80 6.63 -8.85
CA VAL A 97 12.74 6.03 -9.64
C VAL A 97 11.38 6.28 -8.97
N PHE A 98 10.46 6.88 -9.72
CA PHE A 98 9.08 7.00 -9.26
C PHE A 98 8.33 5.69 -9.49
N ALA A 99 7.58 5.25 -8.49
CA ALA A 99 6.78 4.05 -8.59
C ALA A 99 5.70 4.12 -9.68
N THR A 100 5.32 5.34 -10.09
CA THR A 100 4.40 5.62 -11.20
C THR A 100 5.09 5.77 -12.56
N SER A 101 6.45 5.72 -12.63
CA SER A 101 7.16 5.70 -13.91
C SER A 101 6.82 4.42 -14.67
N ALA A 102 6.56 4.53 -15.96
CA ALA A 102 6.11 3.41 -16.80
C ALA A 102 7.19 2.98 -17.80
N ALA A 103 7.52 1.69 -17.84
CA ALA A 103 8.23 1.06 -18.96
C ALA A 103 7.23 0.67 -20.05
N SER A 104 6.02 0.29 -19.65
CA SER A 104 4.92 -0.08 -20.55
C SER A 104 3.57 0.23 -19.89
N LYS A 105 2.47 -0.05 -20.60
CA LYS A 105 1.11 0.08 -20.04
C LYS A 105 0.87 -0.85 -18.83
N THR A 106 1.63 -1.93 -18.71
CA THR A 106 1.42 -2.99 -17.70
C THR A 106 2.59 -3.20 -16.76
N TYR A 107 3.67 -2.42 -16.89
CA TYR A 107 4.84 -2.51 -16.03
C TYR A 107 5.41 -1.11 -15.74
N GLY A 108 5.64 -0.82 -14.48
CA GLY A 108 6.20 0.45 -14.04
C GLY A 108 7.00 0.31 -12.75
N GLY A 109 7.38 1.44 -12.16
CA GLY A 109 8.27 1.49 -11.02
C GLY A 109 7.80 0.68 -9.81
N GLY A 110 6.49 0.63 -9.52
CA GLY A 110 5.98 -0.21 -8.44
C GLY A 110 6.23 -1.71 -8.65
N HIS A 111 6.19 -2.20 -9.91
CA HIS A 111 6.55 -3.58 -10.24
C HIS A 111 8.06 -3.78 -10.07
N LEU A 112 8.87 -2.86 -10.62
CA LEU A 112 10.33 -2.88 -10.49
C LEU A 112 10.78 -2.93 -9.03
N LEU A 113 10.24 -2.07 -8.16
CA LEU A 113 10.61 -2.03 -6.76
C LEU A 113 10.29 -3.34 -6.02
N ARG A 114 9.19 -3.99 -6.39
CA ARG A 114 8.85 -5.31 -5.89
C ARG A 114 9.81 -6.39 -6.41
N ASP A 115 10.15 -6.36 -7.68
CA ASP A 115 11.08 -7.33 -8.30
C ASP A 115 12.47 -7.21 -7.65
N ILE A 116 12.95 -5.97 -7.38
CA ILE A 116 14.17 -5.72 -6.60
C ILE A 116 14.08 -6.34 -5.19
N ALA A 117 13.00 -6.07 -4.45
CA ALA A 117 12.81 -6.60 -3.11
C ALA A 117 12.60 -8.12 -3.10
N GLY A 118 12.11 -8.69 -4.20
CA GLY A 118 11.91 -10.12 -4.41
C GLY A 118 13.17 -10.89 -4.79
N GLY A 119 14.29 -10.19 -5.07
CA GLY A 119 15.54 -10.80 -5.48
C GLY A 119 15.56 -11.22 -6.96
N ASP A 120 14.68 -10.66 -7.77
CA ASP A 120 14.68 -10.88 -9.22
C ASP A 120 15.90 -10.15 -9.87
N GLN A 121 16.40 -10.67 -10.97
CA GLN A 121 17.44 -10.03 -11.78
C GLN A 121 16.88 -8.79 -12.49
N ILE A 122 17.61 -7.69 -12.45
CA ILE A 122 17.22 -6.38 -12.98
C ILE A 122 18.17 -5.98 -14.11
N GLU A 123 17.61 -5.75 -15.29
CA GLU A 123 18.34 -5.17 -16.42
C GLU A 123 18.64 -3.70 -16.14
N VAL A 124 19.88 -3.30 -16.37
CA VAL A 124 20.38 -1.93 -16.24
C VAL A 124 20.85 -1.44 -17.61
N ILE A 125 20.20 -0.40 -18.14
CA ILE A 125 20.67 0.26 -19.36
C ILE A 125 20.96 1.73 -19.04
N ALA A 126 22.20 2.17 -19.25
CA ALA A 126 22.62 3.53 -18.99
C ALA A 126 23.26 4.18 -20.22
N TRP A 127 23.18 5.49 -20.27
CA TRP A 127 23.76 6.28 -21.34
C TRP A 127 24.74 7.32 -20.78
N SER A 128 25.90 7.44 -21.45
CA SER A 128 26.89 8.46 -21.13
C SER A 128 27.75 8.73 -22.35
N GLU A 129 28.00 10.01 -22.69
CA GLU A 129 28.90 10.43 -23.75
C GLU A 129 28.62 9.75 -25.12
N GLY A 130 27.32 9.58 -25.42
CA GLY A 130 26.87 8.94 -26.68
C GLY A 130 27.07 7.42 -26.73
N LYS A 131 27.43 6.77 -25.64
CA LYS A 131 27.57 5.31 -25.50
C LYS A 131 26.48 4.74 -24.61
N THR A 132 26.13 3.48 -24.88
CA THR A 132 25.26 2.68 -24.05
C THR A 132 26.07 1.69 -23.22
N TYR A 133 25.68 1.53 -21.96
CA TYR A 133 26.23 0.57 -21.02
C TYR A 133 25.11 -0.33 -20.55
N GLU A 134 25.34 -1.62 -20.57
CA GLU A 134 24.37 -2.64 -20.17
C GLU A 134 24.96 -3.46 -19.02
N ASN A 135 24.13 -3.76 -18.02
CA ASN A 135 24.48 -4.60 -16.88
C ASN A 135 23.22 -5.34 -16.42
N GLU A 136 23.41 -6.37 -15.65
CA GLU A 136 22.37 -7.09 -14.92
C GLU A 136 22.79 -7.15 -13.45
N ILE A 137 21.86 -6.80 -12.56
CA ILE A 137 22.11 -6.74 -11.12
C ILE A 137 21.00 -7.41 -10.32
N TYR A 138 21.31 -7.75 -9.08
CA TYR A 138 20.34 -8.13 -8.06
C TYR A 138 20.20 -7.01 -7.01
N GLY A 139 19.13 -7.07 -6.20
CA GLY A 139 18.84 -6.05 -5.20
C GLY A 139 19.93 -5.86 -4.14
N ASP A 140 20.68 -6.91 -3.80
CA ASP A 140 21.79 -6.89 -2.85
C ASP A 140 23.07 -6.25 -3.40
N GLU A 141 23.17 -6.06 -4.73
CA GLU A 141 24.27 -5.34 -5.37
C GLU A 141 24.06 -3.81 -5.37
N LEU A 142 22.87 -3.32 -5.01
CA LEU A 142 22.60 -1.89 -4.86
C LEU A 142 23.43 -1.33 -3.69
N GLY A 143 24.18 -0.28 -3.92
CA GLY A 143 25.03 0.34 -2.87
C GLY A 143 24.20 0.98 -1.75
N SER A 144 23.03 1.50 -2.06
CA SER A 144 22.03 2.02 -1.13
C SER A 144 20.69 2.00 -1.84
N ALA A 145 19.64 1.60 -1.16
CA ALA A 145 18.30 1.64 -1.72
C ALA A 145 17.28 1.97 -0.63
N ARG A 146 16.51 3.05 -0.81
CA ARG A 146 15.50 3.50 0.14
C ARG A 146 14.22 3.86 -0.57
N ILE A 147 13.08 3.39 -0.04
CA ILE A 147 11.76 3.85 -0.45
C ILE A 147 11.33 5.02 0.43
N ILE A 148 10.74 6.01 -0.21
CA ILE A 148 10.11 7.17 0.40
C ILE A 148 8.68 7.26 -0.13
N THR A 149 7.72 7.44 0.77
CA THR A 149 6.35 7.76 0.40
C THR A 149 6.09 9.22 0.75
N THR A 150 5.67 10.03 -0.21
CA THR A 150 5.31 11.44 0.07
C THR A 150 3.89 11.58 0.60
N ARG A 151 3.13 10.52 0.54
CA ARG A 151 1.75 10.45 1.03
C ARG A 151 1.44 8.98 1.30
N SER A 152 1.31 8.64 2.57
CA SER A 152 1.00 7.27 2.96
C SER A 152 -0.50 7.03 3.01
N ALA A 153 -0.90 5.76 2.89
CA ALA A 153 -2.28 5.32 3.10
C ALA A 153 -2.60 5.11 4.60
N PHE A 154 -1.90 5.78 5.51
CA PHE A 154 -2.18 5.71 6.95
C PHE A 154 -3.58 6.21 7.32
N LYS A 155 -4.23 6.93 6.41
CA LYS A 155 -5.62 7.36 6.58
C LYS A 155 -6.57 6.58 5.68
N ASN A 156 -7.81 6.48 6.12
CA ASN A 156 -8.93 6.12 5.27
C ASN A 156 -9.15 7.19 4.20
N TYR A 157 -9.61 6.80 3.01
CA TYR A 157 -9.63 7.75 1.91
C TYR A 157 -11.05 8.03 1.43
N SER A 158 -11.53 7.39 0.36
CA SER A 158 -12.83 7.72 -0.25
C SER A 158 -13.38 6.56 -1.07
N GLY A 159 -14.68 6.62 -1.33
CA GLY A 159 -15.32 5.94 -2.44
C GLY A 159 -15.27 6.84 -3.69
N PHE A 160 -15.17 6.25 -4.87
CA PHE A 160 -15.05 6.93 -6.16
C PHE A 160 -16.08 6.37 -7.12
N VAL A 161 -16.85 7.25 -7.73
CA VAL A 161 -17.84 6.93 -8.77
C VAL A 161 -17.66 7.89 -9.95
N ASN A 162 -18.30 7.57 -11.06
CA ASN A 162 -18.36 8.42 -12.23
C ASN A 162 -19.82 8.76 -12.54
N ALA A 163 -20.26 9.95 -12.17
CA ALA A 163 -21.62 10.42 -12.41
C ALA A 163 -21.86 10.91 -13.85
N SER A 164 -20.81 11.02 -14.68
CA SER A 164 -20.95 11.43 -16.08
C SER A 164 -21.63 10.36 -16.94
N LYS A 165 -21.97 10.71 -18.18
CA LYS A 165 -22.65 9.81 -19.12
C LYS A 165 -21.72 8.87 -19.88
N ASN A 166 -20.40 9.05 -19.77
CA ASN A 166 -19.40 8.24 -20.47
C ASN A 166 -18.45 7.59 -19.47
N PRO A 167 -17.88 6.40 -19.78
CA PRO A 167 -16.83 5.82 -18.95
C PRO A 167 -15.64 6.78 -18.78
N PHE A 168 -14.99 6.74 -17.61
CA PHE A 168 -13.94 7.69 -17.25
C PHE A 168 -12.68 6.98 -16.78
N GLU A 169 -11.56 7.20 -17.47
CA GLU A 169 -10.24 6.69 -17.07
C GLU A 169 -9.70 7.43 -15.85
N THR A 170 -9.23 6.69 -14.87
CA THR A 170 -8.76 7.25 -13.60
C THR A 170 -7.73 6.36 -12.92
N ILE A 171 -6.87 6.95 -12.08
CA ILE A 171 -5.97 6.18 -11.21
C ILE A 171 -6.72 5.40 -10.11
N PHE A 172 -8.01 5.61 -9.96
CA PHE A 172 -8.85 4.94 -8.96
C PHE A 172 -9.58 3.71 -9.49
N SER A 173 -9.39 3.35 -10.76
CA SER A 173 -9.97 2.14 -11.33
C SER A 173 -9.00 1.44 -12.29
N VAL A 174 -9.11 0.12 -12.39
CA VAL A 174 -8.30 -0.70 -13.31
C VAL A 174 -8.82 -0.59 -14.74
N LEU A 175 -10.11 -0.72 -14.93
CA LEU A 175 -10.80 -0.39 -16.18
C LEU A 175 -11.44 1.00 -16.06
N PRO A 176 -11.77 1.67 -17.16
CA PRO A 176 -12.49 2.93 -17.11
C PRO A 176 -13.75 2.80 -16.25
N LEU A 177 -13.90 3.68 -15.26
CA LEU A 177 -15.02 3.63 -14.31
C LEU A 177 -16.34 3.89 -15.05
N ALA A 178 -17.31 2.99 -14.89
CA ALA A 178 -18.56 3.02 -15.66
C ALA A 178 -19.37 4.29 -15.39
N ALA A 179 -20.15 4.70 -16.38
CA ALA A 179 -20.96 5.91 -16.33
C ALA A 179 -22.14 5.83 -15.34
N ASN A 180 -22.77 6.97 -15.06
CA ASN A 180 -24.02 7.12 -14.30
C ASN A 180 -23.93 6.61 -12.85
N ALA A 181 -22.73 6.62 -12.26
CA ALA A 181 -22.46 6.08 -10.93
C ALA A 181 -23.04 4.66 -10.74
N SER A 182 -22.80 3.78 -11.72
CA SER A 182 -23.31 2.40 -11.72
C SER A 182 -22.39 1.41 -10.99
N GLU A 183 -21.19 1.84 -10.63
CA GLU A 183 -20.19 1.08 -9.88
C GLU A 183 -19.31 2.02 -9.06
N ALA A 184 -18.64 1.48 -8.05
CA ALA A 184 -17.73 2.21 -7.20
C ALA A 184 -16.35 1.53 -7.09
N ALA A 185 -15.32 2.34 -6.95
CA ALA A 185 -14.01 1.95 -6.43
C ALA A 185 -13.83 2.54 -5.03
N VAL A 186 -13.19 1.81 -4.11
CA VAL A 186 -13.01 2.26 -2.72
C VAL A 186 -11.56 2.12 -2.27
N SER A 187 -11.15 2.96 -1.32
CA SER A 187 -9.81 2.96 -0.76
C SER A 187 -9.81 3.27 0.73
N GLY A 188 -9.06 2.48 1.49
CA GLY A 188 -8.89 2.57 2.94
C GLY A 188 -9.13 1.23 3.64
N CYS A 189 -8.40 0.99 4.73
CA CYS A 189 -8.48 -0.25 5.51
C CYS A 189 -9.45 -0.16 6.71
N GLY A 190 -10.24 0.91 6.80
CA GLY A 190 -11.26 1.08 7.84
C GLY A 190 -10.66 1.22 9.25
N GLU A 191 -11.25 0.52 10.19
CA GLU A 191 -10.97 0.61 11.63
C GLU A 191 -9.56 0.17 12.05
N ILE A 192 -8.86 -0.63 11.22
CA ILE A 192 -7.48 -1.05 11.53
C ILE A 192 -6.42 -0.06 11.03
N ASN A 193 -6.82 0.98 10.30
CA ASN A 193 -5.89 1.96 9.74
C ASN A 193 -5.20 2.77 10.84
N PRO A 194 -3.87 2.99 10.77
CA PRO A 194 -3.13 3.69 11.81
C PRO A 194 -3.66 5.08 12.19
N LEU A 195 -3.98 5.94 11.21
CA LEU A 195 -4.51 7.28 11.51
C LEU A 195 -5.94 7.27 12.07
N GLN A 196 -6.68 6.19 11.90
CA GLN A 196 -7.98 6.02 12.54
C GLN A 196 -7.83 5.79 14.05
N ASN A 197 -6.70 5.19 14.45
CA ASN A 197 -6.41 4.80 15.84
C ASN A 197 -5.52 5.80 16.60
N ASP A 198 -4.96 6.79 15.90
CA ASP A 198 -4.25 7.95 16.49
C ASP A 198 -4.63 9.24 15.72
N PRO A 199 -5.91 9.64 15.73
CA PRO A 199 -6.41 10.74 14.88
C PRO A 199 -5.79 12.11 15.23
N ASP A 200 -5.34 12.30 16.46
CA ASP A 200 -4.70 13.53 16.92
C ASP A 200 -3.17 13.51 16.77
N LEU A 201 -2.60 12.49 16.11
CA LEU A 201 -1.16 12.34 15.88
C LEU A 201 -0.34 12.42 17.19
N ARG A 202 -0.83 11.82 18.26
CA ARG A 202 -0.16 11.83 19.58
C ARG A 202 1.16 11.06 19.55
N TYR A 203 1.22 10.01 18.74
CA TYR A 203 2.40 9.20 18.47
C TYR A 203 2.86 9.28 17.01
N LEU A 204 1.94 9.25 16.04
CA LEU A 204 2.24 9.23 14.60
C LEU A 204 2.74 10.59 14.09
N ARG A 205 3.94 10.98 14.49
CA ARG A 205 4.59 12.25 14.16
C ARG A 205 6.03 12.03 13.67
N PRO A 206 6.70 13.05 13.11
CA PRO A 206 8.08 12.90 12.62
C PRO A 206 9.00 12.27 13.66
N GLY A 207 9.77 11.27 13.24
CA GLY A 207 10.65 10.46 14.08
C GLY A 207 10.03 9.16 14.61
N ALA A 208 8.71 9.03 14.68
CA ALA A 208 8.09 7.78 15.12
C ALA A 208 8.48 6.60 14.21
N LYS A 209 8.80 5.47 14.84
CA LYS A 209 9.14 4.23 14.14
C LYS A 209 7.87 3.56 13.59
N ILE A 210 8.00 2.97 12.43
CA ILE A 210 6.93 2.23 11.73
C ILE A 210 7.54 1.03 10.97
N LEU A 211 6.68 0.15 10.44
CA LEU A 211 7.08 -0.71 9.34
C LEU A 211 6.59 -0.12 8.01
N LEU A 212 7.43 -0.18 6.99
CA LEU A 212 7.07 0.11 5.61
C LEU A 212 7.46 -1.09 4.75
N ASN A 213 6.48 -1.74 4.12
CA ASN A 213 6.67 -2.98 3.35
C ASN A 213 7.39 -4.09 4.14
N GLY A 214 7.22 -4.16 5.45
CA GLY A 214 7.91 -5.11 6.35
C GLY A 214 9.21 -4.59 6.95
N ALA A 215 9.90 -3.64 6.32
CA ALA A 215 11.13 -3.05 6.86
C ALA A 215 10.86 -2.01 7.94
N GLN A 216 11.75 -1.94 8.95
CA GLN A 216 11.71 -0.88 9.92
C GLN A 216 12.04 0.47 9.25
N GLY A 217 11.20 1.46 9.54
CA GLY A 217 11.31 2.80 8.97
C GLY A 217 10.86 3.86 9.96
N ARG A 218 10.69 5.08 9.44
CA ARG A 218 10.24 6.22 10.25
C ARG A 218 9.28 7.12 9.48
N ILE A 219 8.45 7.83 10.23
CA ILE A 219 7.74 9.00 9.75
C ILE A 219 8.75 10.14 9.61
N ILE A 220 8.84 10.73 8.40
CA ILE A 220 9.81 11.81 8.12
C ILE A 220 9.16 13.20 8.12
N GLY A 221 7.85 13.26 8.06
CA GLY A 221 7.14 14.54 8.08
C GLY A 221 5.70 14.43 7.64
N THR A 222 5.11 15.61 7.45
CA THR A 222 3.78 15.76 6.87
C THR A 222 3.80 15.35 5.41
N GLY A 223 2.84 14.56 5.00
CA GLY A 223 2.67 14.13 3.61
C GLY A 223 2.06 15.21 2.71
N THR A 224 2.22 15.04 1.40
CA THR A 224 1.59 15.93 0.43
C THR A 224 0.08 15.92 0.56
N ARG A 225 -0.57 17.08 0.38
CA ARG A 225 -2.03 17.28 0.52
C ARG A 225 -2.57 16.99 1.94
N SER A 226 -1.71 17.01 2.95
CA SER A 226 -2.14 16.95 4.35
C SER A 226 -2.86 18.25 4.75
N THR A 227 -3.88 18.11 5.58
CA THR A 227 -4.58 19.22 6.24
C THR A 227 -4.86 18.83 7.68
N ASP A 228 -5.17 19.81 8.54
CA ASP A 228 -5.51 19.53 9.95
C ASP A 228 -6.72 18.59 10.07
N LYS A 229 -7.69 18.70 9.16
CA LYS A 229 -8.87 17.82 9.14
C LYS A 229 -8.60 16.46 8.48
N LYS A 230 -7.63 16.38 7.58
CA LYS A 230 -7.27 15.15 6.84
C LYS A 230 -5.74 15.02 6.86
N PRO A 231 -5.15 14.65 8.00
CA PRO A 231 -3.70 14.50 8.11
C PRO A 231 -3.19 13.39 7.18
N ASN A 232 -1.98 13.57 6.70
CA ASN A 232 -1.28 12.61 5.86
C ASN A 232 0.22 12.66 6.18
N LEU A 233 0.92 11.55 6.10
CA LEU A 233 2.29 11.41 6.56
C LEU A 233 3.21 10.93 5.44
N SER A 234 4.46 11.37 5.49
CA SER A 234 5.56 10.85 4.68
C SER A 234 6.37 9.85 5.48
N LEU A 235 6.70 8.72 4.85
CA LEU A 235 7.45 7.62 5.46
C LEU A 235 8.69 7.30 4.65
N HIS A 236 9.69 6.69 5.29
CA HIS A 236 10.80 6.06 4.61
C HIS A 236 11.24 4.77 5.30
N ALA A 237 11.85 3.86 4.53
CA ALA A 237 12.57 2.70 5.03
C ALA A 237 13.64 2.24 4.04
N ASP A 238 14.60 1.45 4.52
CA ASP A 238 15.59 0.77 3.71
C ASP A 238 14.97 -0.39 2.96
N MET A 239 15.32 -0.59 1.68
CA MET A 239 14.74 -1.66 0.86
C MET A 239 15.26 -3.04 1.22
N SER A 240 16.46 -3.15 1.82
CA SER A 240 17.07 -4.44 2.15
C SER A 240 16.26 -5.29 3.12
N GLY A 241 15.40 -4.67 3.93
CA GLY A 241 14.49 -5.36 4.84
C GLY A 241 13.06 -5.49 4.34
N MET A 242 12.76 -5.08 3.11
CA MET A 242 11.39 -5.11 2.59
C MET A 242 10.99 -6.49 2.09
N MET A 243 9.74 -6.82 2.26
CA MET A 243 9.11 -8.08 1.89
C MET A 243 8.24 -7.86 0.64
N PRO A 244 8.49 -8.59 -0.46
CA PRO A 244 7.82 -8.34 -1.75
C PRO A 244 6.31 -8.60 -1.74
N GLU A 245 5.78 -9.34 -0.76
CA GLU A 245 4.35 -9.55 -0.57
C GLU A 245 3.61 -8.31 -0.06
N PHE A 246 4.33 -7.35 0.55
CA PHE A 246 3.73 -6.12 1.09
C PHE A 246 3.81 -4.92 0.15
N MET A 247 4.36 -5.12 -1.06
CA MET A 247 4.53 -4.06 -2.05
C MET A 247 4.32 -4.57 -3.47
N GLY A 248 4.16 -3.68 -4.43
CA GLY A 248 4.10 -4.07 -5.83
C GLY A 248 3.54 -3.01 -6.76
N GLY A 249 3.53 -3.35 -8.05
CA GLY A 249 2.85 -2.55 -9.04
C GLY A 249 1.34 -2.79 -9.03
N PHE A 250 0.60 -1.75 -9.44
CA PHE A 250 -0.85 -1.80 -9.60
C PHE A 250 -1.24 -1.01 -10.84
N VAL A 251 -1.66 -1.69 -11.89
CA VAL A 251 -2.02 -1.03 -13.15
C VAL A 251 -3.43 -0.47 -13.06
N THR A 252 -3.58 0.82 -13.37
CA THR A 252 -4.88 1.48 -13.45
C THR A 252 -5.20 1.84 -14.90
N SER A 253 -6.41 2.31 -15.17
CA SER A 253 -6.80 2.80 -16.51
C SER A 253 -5.98 4.02 -16.96
N LYS A 254 -5.26 4.69 -16.04
CA LYS A 254 -4.34 5.81 -16.32
C LYS A 254 -2.85 5.42 -16.34
N GLY A 255 -2.53 4.15 -16.10
CA GLY A 255 -1.16 3.63 -16.10
C GLY A 255 -0.73 3.02 -14.77
N PRO A 256 0.57 2.67 -14.65
CA PRO A 256 1.09 2.03 -13.47
C PRO A 256 1.05 2.92 -12.22
N GLU A 257 0.69 2.31 -11.11
CA GLU A 257 0.70 2.82 -9.76
C GLU A 257 1.45 1.85 -8.84
N CYS A 258 1.59 2.19 -7.55
CA CYS A 258 2.31 1.39 -6.58
C CYS A 258 1.42 1.05 -5.39
N ILE A 259 1.47 -0.22 -4.95
CA ILE A 259 0.98 -0.65 -3.65
C ILE A 259 2.13 -0.63 -2.66
N THR A 260 1.88 -0.10 -1.47
CA THR A 260 2.74 -0.22 -0.30
C THR A 260 1.90 -0.57 0.92
N SER A 261 2.54 -1.21 1.89
CA SER A 261 1.93 -1.54 3.18
C SER A 261 2.71 -0.86 4.30
N ALA A 262 2.03 -0.47 5.34
CA ALA A 262 2.69 0.08 6.51
C ALA A 262 1.98 -0.34 7.79
N ALA A 263 2.74 -0.47 8.88
CA ALA A 263 2.19 -0.71 10.21
C ALA A 263 2.80 0.23 11.25
N ALA A 264 2.01 0.57 12.25
CA ALA A 264 2.42 1.41 13.35
C ALA A 264 1.97 0.82 14.69
N ALA A 265 2.81 0.95 15.69
CA ALA A 265 2.52 0.54 17.07
C ALA A 265 1.95 1.75 17.83
N ILE A 266 0.65 1.80 18.04
CA ILE A 266 -0.03 2.91 18.71
C ILE A 266 0.03 2.69 20.22
N PRO A 267 0.73 3.57 20.98
CA PRO A 267 0.80 3.45 22.44
C PRO A 267 -0.52 3.86 23.09
N VAL A 268 -0.95 3.10 24.08
CA VAL A 268 -2.14 3.42 24.90
C VAL A 268 -1.71 4.25 26.11
N PHE A 269 -1.90 5.56 26.01
CA PHE A 269 -1.48 6.51 27.05
C PHE A 269 -2.50 6.66 28.18
N ASP A 270 -3.77 6.71 27.83
CA ASP A 270 -4.87 7.09 28.71
C ASP A 270 -6.23 6.66 28.13
N GLU A 271 -7.33 6.99 28.81
CA GLU A 271 -8.70 6.70 28.40
C GLU A 271 -9.06 7.31 27.02
N LYS A 272 -8.43 8.41 26.63
CA LYS A 272 -8.63 8.98 25.30
C LYS A 272 -8.08 8.03 24.22
N SER A 273 -6.91 7.43 24.44
CA SER A 273 -6.36 6.42 23.53
C SER A 273 -7.30 5.23 23.37
N ILE A 274 -7.88 4.74 24.48
CA ILE A 274 -8.89 3.67 24.44
C ILE A 274 -10.11 4.11 23.60
N LYS A 275 -10.62 5.31 23.85
CA LYS A 275 -11.78 5.83 23.12
C LYS A 275 -11.52 5.94 21.61
N ASP A 276 -10.34 6.43 21.19
CA ASP A 276 -9.95 6.53 19.79
C ASP A 276 -9.86 5.13 19.15
N LEU A 277 -9.36 4.15 19.90
CA LEU A 277 -9.27 2.74 19.49
C LEU A 277 -10.65 2.03 19.42
N CYS A 278 -11.70 2.53 20.04
CA CYS A 278 -13.03 1.90 20.02
C CYS A 278 -13.84 2.18 18.74
N VAL A 279 -13.39 3.05 17.85
CA VAL A 279 -14.15 3.40 16.63
C VAL A 279 -14.18 2.21 15.67
N LEU A 280 -15.37 1.76 15.29
CA LEU A 280 -15.61 0.63 14.39
C LEU A 280 -15.91 1.10 12.96
N ASP A 281 -15.79 0.21 11.99
CA ASP A 281 -15.96 0.48 10.55
C ASP A 281 -17.27 1.21 10.23
N GLU A 282 -18.37 0.81 10.83
CA GLU A 282 -19.71 1.41 10.64
C GLU A 282 -19.82 2.86 11.14
N ASN A 283 -18.88 3.30 11.97
CA ASN A 283 -18.81 4.67 12.50
C ASN A 283 -17.75 5.52 11.79
N ILE A 284 -17.08 4.98 10.77
CA ILE A 284 -16.07 5.70 9.98
C ILE A 284 -16.69 6.17 8.68
N PRO A 285 -16.83 7.49 8.46
CA PRO A 285 -17.41 8.02 7.24
C PRO A 285 -16.56 7.71 6.02
N LEU A 286 -17.21 7.35 4.92
CA LEU A 286 -16.64 7.17 3.59
C LEU A 286 -17.19 8.24 2.66
N PRO A 287 -16.47 9.36 2.47
CA PRO A 287 -16.87 10.36 1.48
C PRO A 287 -16.87 9.75 0.08
N VAL A 288 -17.90 10.01 -0.71
CA VAL A 288 -18.00 9.51 -2.09
C VAL A 288 -17.78 10.66 -3.07
N ILE A 289 -16.78 10.49 -3.91
CA ILE A 289 -16.28 11.50 -4.84
C ILE A 289 -16.70 11.15 -6.28
N ASP A 290 -17.33 12.07 -6.96
CA ASP A 290 -17.47 12.03 -8.42
C ASP A 290 -16.11 12.34 -9.06
N ILE A 291 -15.52 11.38 -9.77
CA ILE A 291 -14.16 11.51 -10.27
C ILE A 291 -13.99 12.59 -11.33
N PRO A 292 -14.90 12.74 -12.33
CA PRO A 292 -14.77 13.80 -13.32
C PRO A 292 -14.75 15.21 -12.73
N THR A 293 -15.59 15.49 -11.76
CA THR A 293 -15.73 16.83 -11.17
C THR A 293 -14.89 17.04 -9.91
N ARG A 294 -14.45 15.94 -9.26
CA ARG A 294 -13.80 15.91 -7.95
C ARG A 294 -14.66 16.40 -6.78
N ASN A 295 -15.96 16.55 -7.02
CA ASN A 295 -16.91 16.93 -5.98
C ASN A 295 -17.29 15.73 -5.12
N GLU A 296 -17.45 15.96 -3.84
CA GLU A 296 -18.11 15.03 -2.93
C GLU A 296 -19.62 15.07 -3.21
N ILE A 297 -20.21 13.92 -3.50
CA ILE A 297 -21.61 13.80 -3.90
C ILE A 297 -22.44 12.98 -2.93
N GLY A 298 -21.84 12.50 -1.86
CA GLY A 298 -22.48 11.74 -0.80
C GLY A 298 -21.49 11.16 0.17
N GLU A 299 -22.00 10.53 1.20
CA GLU A 299 -21.23 9.85 2.23
C GLU A 299 -21.84 8.47 2.51
N SER A 300 -20.98 7.47 2.62
CA SER A 300 -21.28 6.12 3.07
C SER A 300 -20.45 5.83 4.32
N ASP A 301 -20.20 4.57 4.65
CA ASP A 301 -19.37 4.15 5.78
C ASP A 301 -18.46 2.95 5.41
N TYR A 302 -17.41 2.71 6.23
CA TYR A 302 -16.48 1.60 6.02
C TYR A 302 -17.07 0.24 6.40
N GLY A 303 -18.12 0.18 7.20
CA GLY A 303 -18.85 -1.07 7.49
C GLY A 303 -19.37 -1.72 6.22
N ARG A 304 -19.87 -0.93 5.27
CA ARG A 304 -20.35 -1.41 3.97
C ARG A 304 -19.27 -2.00 3.08
N ILE A 305 -18.00 -1.63 3.31
CA ILE A 305 -16.86 -2.18 2.57
C ILE A 305 -16.36 -3.48 3.20
N TRP A 306 -16.33 -3.55 4.55
CA TRP A 306 -15.57 -4.59 5.25
C TRP A 306 -16.42 -5.56 6.07
N GLN A 307 -17.62 -5.17 6.52
CA GLN A 307 -18.47 -6.06 7.32
C GLN A 307 -19.32 -6.97 6.43
N GLY A 308 -19.31 -8.26 6.72
CA GLY A 308 -20.09 -9.25 5.97
C GLY A 308 -19.64 -9.42 4.51
N THR A 309 -18.44 -8.96 4.17
CA THR A 309 -17.85 -9.05 2.84
C THR A 309 -16.64 -9.98 2.84
N ASP A 310 -16.20 -10.41 1.65
CA ASP A 310 -15.01 -11.24 1.53
C ASP A 310 -13.76 -10.36 1.54
N HIS A 311 -12.74 -10.73 2.31
CA HIS A 311 -11.45 -10.06 2.36
C HIS A 311 -10.42 -10.68 1.40
N LYS A 312 -10.65 -11.92 0.96
CA LYS A 312 -9.78 -12.65 0.02
C LYS A 312 -10.54 -13.10 -1.20
N LEU A 313 -9.86 -13.05 -2.34
CA LEU A 313 -10.35 -13.60 -3.59
C LEU A 313 -10.42 -15.12 -3.52
N MET A 314 -11.54 -15.70 -3.95
CA MET A 314 -11.69 -17.15 -4.13
C MET A 314 -11.65 -17.51 -5.61
N ALA A 315 -11.18 -18.73 -5.92
CA ALA A 315 -11.17 -19.26 -7.28
C ALA A 315 -11.72 -20.68 -7.32
N ASN A 316 -12.55 -20.94 -8.35
CA ASN A 316 -12.97 -22.28 -8.73
C ASN A 316 -12.46 -22.61 -10.15
N PRO A 317 -11.30 -23.26 -10.28
CA PRO A 317 -10.74 -23.59 -11.59
C PRO A 317 -11.64 -24.44 -12.49
N LEU A 318 -12.60 -25.18 -11.92
CA LEU A 318 -13.56 -25.99 -12.71
C LEU A 318 -14.47 -25.15 -13.60
N ASN A 319 -14.63 -23.88 -13.29
CA ASN A 319 -15.40 -22.93 -14.09
C ASN A 319 -14.61 -22.34 -15.27
N CYS A 320 -13.32 -22.70 -15.44
CA CYS A 320 -12.48 -22.14 -16.48
C CYS A 320 -12.93 -22.56 -17.89
N LEU A 321 -13.22 -21.59 -18.73
CA LEU A 321 -13.62 -21.81 -20.12
C LEU A 321 -12.42 -22.01 -21.07
N PHE A 322 -11.19 -21.96 -20.57
CA PHE A 322 -9.94 -22.05 -21.36
C PHE A 322 -9.94 -21.10 -22.57
N CYS A 323 -10.30 -19.84 -22.34
CA CYS A 323 -10.30 -18.78 -23.35
C CYS A 323 -8.91 -18.67 -24.00
N GLY A 324 -8.84 -18.38 -25.32
CA GLY A 324 -7.57 -18.20 -26.02
C GLY A 324 -6.70 -17.09 -25.43
N GLU A 325 -7.34 -16.01 -24.95
CA GLU A 325 -6.73 -14.99 -24.11
C GLU A 325 -7.47 -14.92 -22.77
N CYS A 326 -6.74 -15.04 -21.68
CA CYS A 326 -7.33 -14.97 -20.34
C CYS A 326 -7.54 -13.50 -19.93
N LEU A 327 -8.78 -13.00 -20.09
CA LEU A 327 -9.13 -11.61 -19.77
C LEU A 327 -8.87 -11.24 -18.31
N ALA A 328 -9.08 -12.17 -17.36
CA ALA A 328 -8.78 -11.95 -15.96
C ALA A 328 -7.26 -11.76 -15.71
N ALA A 329 -6.41 -12.53 -16.40
CA ALA A 329 -4.96 -12.37 -16.30
C ALA A 329 -4.49 -11.08 -16.99
N ALA A 330 -5.04 -10.77 -18.17
CA ALA A 330 -4.70 -9.56 -18.93
C ALA A 330 -5.10 -8.27 -18.18
N SER A 331 -6.22 -8.28 -17.45
CA SER A 331 -6.70 -7.14 -16.67
C SER A 331 -6.22 -7.12 -15.22
N CYS A 332 -5.50 -8.13 -14.73
CA CYS A 332 -5.04 -8.16 -13.35
C CYS A 332 -4.00 -7.05 -13.07
N PRO A 333 -4.31 -6.06 -12.21
CA PRO A 333 -3.44 -4.90 -12.02
C PRO A 333 -2.10 -5.24 -11.36
N ALA A 334 -2.05 -6.33 -10.58
CA ALA A 334 -0.87 -6.78 -9.84
C ALA A 334 -0.19 -8.02 -10.49
N LYS A 335 -0.64 -8.44 -11.69
CA LYS A 335 -0.14 -9.63 -12.39
C LYS A 335 -0.19 -10.90 -11.51
N ALA A 336 -1.26 -11.05 -10.75
CA ALA A 336 -1.44 -12.15 -9.80
C ALA A 336 -2.26 -13.33 -10.36
N ILE A 337 -2.95 -13.13 -11.48
CA ILE A 337 -3.82 -14.16 -12.07
C ILE A 337 -3.08 -14.93 -13.14
N MET A 338 -3.19 -16.25 -13.08
CA MET A 338 -2.70 -17.18 -14.09
C MET A 338 -3.86 -17.80 -14.86
N PRO A 339 -3.72 -18.07 -16.17
CA PRO A 339 -4.72 -18.83 -16.94
C PRO A 339 -5.01 -20.18 -16.26
N GLY A 340 -6.26 -20.64 -16.35
CA GLY A 340 -6.69 -21.89 -15.71
C GLY A 340 -7.14 -21.76 -14.26
N GLY A 341 -7.29 -20.54 -13.73
CA GLY A 341 -7.82 -20.29 -12.38
C GLY A 341 -6.75 -20.16 -11.29
N GLY A 342 -5.47 -20.10 -11.64
CA GLY A 342 -4.39 -19.91 -10.67
C GLY A 342 -4.35 -18.48 -10.11
N ILE A 343 -3.94 -18.37 -8.82
CA ILE A 343 -3.70 -17.10 -8.12
C ILE A 343 -2.30 -17.13 -7.50
N ILE A 344 -1.47 -16.16 -7.83
CA ILE A 344 -0.19 -15.91 -7.13
C ILE A 344 -0.51 -15.08 -5.88
N SER A 345 -0.65 -15.75 -4.74
CA SER A 345 -1.11 -15.12 -3.48
C SER A 345 -0.20 -13.98 -3.02
N SER A 346 1.12 -14.11 -3.20
CA SER A 346 2.09 -13.05 -2.86
C SER A 346 1.94 -11.77 -3.72
N ARG A 347 1.26 -11.83 -4.87
CA ARG A 347 0.96 -10.67 -5.73
C ARG A 347 -0.48 -10.21 -5.62
N CYS A 348 -1.43 -11.13 -5.32
CA CYS A 348 -2.85 -10.79 -5.28
C CYS A 348 -3.15 -9.83 -4.12
N VAL A 349 -3.83 -8.73 -4.42
CA VAL A 349 -4.26 -7.72 -3.44
C VAL A 349 -5.78 -7.70 -3.27
N SER A 350 -6.44 -8.78 -3.65
CA SER A 350 -7.90 -8.96 -3.50
C SER A 350 -8.72 -7.74 -3.97
N CYS A 351 -8.27 -7.11 -5.08
CA CYS A 351 -8.89 -5.88 -5.59
C CYS A 351 -10.25 -6.11 -6.27
N GLY A 352 -10.57 -7.35 -6.65
CA GLY A 352 -11.84 -7.74 -7.25
C GLY A 352 -11.91 -7.67 -8.79
N THR A 353 -10.93 -7.11 -9.50
CA THR A 353 -11.01 -6.93 -10.97
C THR A 353 -11.32 -8.22 -11.73
N CYS A 354 -10.73 -9.34 -11.34
CA CYS A 354 -10.93 -10.63 -12.02
C CYS A 354 -12.36 -11.19 -11.86
N THR A 355 -13.12 -10.76 -10.85
CA THR A 355 -14.50 -11.27 -10.63
C THR A 355 -15.48 -10.84 -11.73
N TYR A 356 -15.21 -9.73 -12.41
CA TYR A 356 -16.07 -9.22 -13.49
C TYR A 356 -15.41 -9.22 -14.85
N THR A 357 -14.13 -9.61 -14.93
CA THR A 357 -13.41 -9.74 -16.21
C THR A 357 -13.28 -11.19 -16.68
N CYS A 358 -13.50 -12.17 -15.80
CA CYS A 358 -13.51 -13.59 -16.15
C CYS A 358 -14.90 -14.01 -16.67
N PRO A 359 -15.06 -14.40 -17.94
CA PRO A 359 -16.38 -14.77 -18.49
C PRO A 359 -16.89 -16.13 -17.98
N GLY A 360 -16.04 -16.93 -17.31
CA GLY A 360 -16.39 -18.24 -16.77
C GLY A 360 -16.68 -18.22 -15.27
N ASP A 361 -16.73 -17.03 -14.63
CA ASP A 361 -16.94 -16.89 -13.18
C ASP A 361 -16.01 -17.75 -12.32
N VAL A 362 -14.75 -17.89 -12.78
CA VAL A 362 -13.71 -18.62 -12.04
C VAL A 362 -13.41 -17.96 -10.71
N TYR A 363 -13.43 -16.63 -10.68
CA TYR A 363 -13.08 -15.82 -9.51
C TYR A 363 -14.32 -15.20 -8.88
N THR A 364 -14.45 -15.34 -7.57
CA THR A 364 -15.59 -14.81 -6.81
C THR A 364 -15.13 -14.04 -5.59
N MET A 365 -15.86 -12.97 -5.26
CA MET A 365 -15.63 -12.15 -4.08
C MET A 365 -16.85 -11.27 -3.82
N ASN A 366 -17.47 -11.39 -2.65
CA ASN A 366 -18.45 -10.42 -2.20
C ASN A 366 -17.73 -9.14 -1.74
N MET A 367 -17.83 -8.09 -2.53
CA MET A 367 -17.14 -6.83 -2.26
C MET A 367 -18.01 -5.80 -1.55
N GLY A 368 -19.30 -6.09 -1.35
CA GLY A 368 -20.26 -5.15 -0.78
C GLY A 368 -20.67 -4.04 -1.74
N GLU A 369 -21.32 -3.05 -1.18
CA GLU A 369 -21.84 -1.90 -1.91
C GLU A 369 -21.77 -0.63 -1.05
N ILE A 370 -21.67 0.53 -1.66
CA ILE A 370 -21.79 1.81 -0.97
C ILE A 370 -23.21 2.36 -1.14
N LYS A 371 -23.67 3.14 -0.17
CA LYS A 371 -24.97 3.82 -0.26
C LYS A 371 -24.75 5.31 -0.48
N ILE A 372 -25.40 5.86 -1.50
CA ILE A 372 -25.46 7.31 -1.75
C ILE A 372 -26.93 7.70 -1.90
N MET A 373 -27.43 8.53 -0.98
CA MET A 373 -28.88 8.86 -0.89
C MET A 373 -29.69 7.56 -0.81
N ASP A 374 -30.59 7.34 -1.79
CA ASP A 374 -31.45 6.14 -1.87
C ASP A 374 -30.93 5.06 -2.82
N ARG A 375 -29.69 5.18 -3.30
CA ARG A 375 -29.08 4.23 -4.25
C ARG A 375 -27.99 3.41 -3.57
N GLU A 376 -28.01 2.12 -3.81
CA GLU A 376 -26.93 1.20 -3.53
C GLU A 376 -26.10 1.01 -4.80
N ILE A 377 -24.78 1.13 -4.67
CA ILE A 377 -23.84 1.11 -5.78
C ILE A 377 -22.82 0.01 -5.49
N PRO A 378 -22.75 -1.04 -6.35
CA PRO A 378 -21.83 -2.15 -6.12
C PRO A 378 -20.38 -1.71 -6.17
N ILE A 379 -19.58 -2.20 -5.25
CA ILE A 379 -18.13 -2.02 -5.26
C ILE A 379 -17.55 -3.01 -6.28
N LYS A 380 -16.82 -2.49 -7.26
CA LYS A 380 -16.13 -3.29 -8.29
C LYS A 380 -14.63 -3.32 -8.11
N LEU A 381 -14.08 -2.39 -7.33
CA LEU A 381 -12.66 -2.32 -7.07
C LEU A 381 -12.37 -1.87 -5.64
N ARG A 382 -11.47 -2.58 -4.98
CA ARG A 382 -10.80 -2.13 -3.77
C ARG A 382 -9.34 -1.81 -4.08
N GLN A 383 -8.92 -0.58 -3.78
CA GLN A 383 -7.51 -0.16 -3.90
C GLN A 383 -6.71 -0.42 -2.60
N SER A 384 -7.34 -1.05 -1.62
CA SER A 384 -6.74 -1.41 -0.34
C SER A 384 -6.93 -2.90 -0.07
N ASP A 385 -5.94 -3.50 0.57
CA ASP A 385 -5.96 -4.91 1.00
C ASP A 385 -5.93 -4.99 2.53
N ARG A 386 -7.09 -5.23 3.13
CA ARG A 386 -7.23 -5.32 4.59
C ARG A 386 -6.53 -6.56 5.16
N THR A 387 -6.46 -7.65 4.41
CA THR A 387 -5.76 -8.85 4.85
C THR A 387 -4.27 -8.58 5.03
N ARG A 388 -3.62 -7.98 4.02
CA ARG A 388 -2.20 -7.59 4.14
C ARG A 388 -1.96 -6.53 5.19
N ALA A 389 -2.91 -5.62 5.38
CA ALA A 389 -2.85 -4.62 6.44
C ALA A 389 -2.88 -5.27 7.84
N ALA A 390 -3.68 -6.31 8.02
CA ALA A 390 -3.71 -7.12 9.24
C ALA A 390 -2.42 -7.94 9.40
N GLU A 391 -1.95 -8.60 8.34
CA GLU A 391 -0.73 -9.40 8.35
C GLU A 391 0.51 -8.59 8.74
N ILE A 392 0.71 -7.39 8.18
CA ILE A 392 1.85 -6.52 8.57
C ILE A 392 1.71 -5.99 10.00
N SER A 393 0.48 -5.84 10.49
CA SER A 393 0.17 -5.48 11.88
C SER A 393 0.56 -6.60 12.85
N GLU A 394 0.29 -7.87 12.50
CA GLU A 394 0.72 -9.04 13.26
C GLU A 394 2.26 -9.18 13.28
N ILE A 395 2.91 -8.98 12.13
CA ILE A 395 4.39 -8.96 12.08
C ILE A 395 4.96 -7.93 13.05
N LEU A 396 4.40 -6.73 13.08
CA LEU A 396 4.84 -5.69 14.00
C LEU A 396 4.62 -6.08 15.47
N LYS A 397 3.48 -6.69 15.80
CA LYS A 397 3.19 -7.23 17.13
C LYS A 397 4.23 -8.28 17.52
N ASP A 398 4.51 -9.22 16.65
CA ASP A 398 5.50 -10.26 16.86
C ASP A 398 6.90 -9.69 17.10
N MET A 399 7.33 -8.69 16.31
CA MET A 399 8.61 -8.01 16.49
C MET A 399 8.69 -7.29 17.86
N ILE A 400 7.60 -6.67 18.31
CA ILE A 400 7.52 -6.06 19.65
C ILE A 400 7.68 -7.13 20.73
N LEU A 401 6.94 -8.23 20.63
CA LEU A 401 6.98 -9.31 21.63
C LEU A 401 8.34 -10.03 21.69
N LYS A 402 9.07 -10.07 20.57
CA LYS A 402 10.45 -10.61 20.50
C LYS A 402 11.53 -9.60 20.90
N GLY A 403 11.18 -8.35 21.17
CA GLY A 403 12.14 -7.27 21.47
C GLY A 403 12.92 -6.77 20.25
N GLU A 404 12.48 -7.08 19.03
CA GLU A 404 13.08 -6.67 17.76
C GLU A 404 12.60 -5.28 17.31
N PHE A 405 11.55 -4.77 17.92
CA PHE A 405 11.00 -3.43 17.67
C PHE A 405 10.75 -2.69 18.99
N SER A 406 11.11 -1.41 19.01
CA SER A 406 10.88 -0.50 20.14
C SER A 406 10.22 0.80 19.64
N LEU A 407 9.54 1.52 20.52
CA LEU A 407 8.89 2.80 20.17
C LEU A 407 9.89 3.97 20.04
N LEU A 408 11.04 3.89 20.74
CA LEU A 408 12.09 4.90 20.78
C LEU A 408 13.34 4.50 20.03
#